data_3460067af57ca1063d8a70367211236a
#
_entry.id   3460067af57ca1063d8a70367211236a
#
_cell.length_a   1.000
_cell.length_b   1.000
_cell.length_c   1.000
_cell.angle_alpha   90.00
_cell.angle_beta   90.00
_cell.angle_gamma   90.00
#
_symmetry.space_group_name_H-M   'P 1'
#
loop_
_entity.id
_entity.type
_entity.pdbx_description
1 polymer ?
#
loop_
_entity_poly.entity_id
_entity_poly.type
_entity_poly.pdbx_seq_one_letter_code
_entity_poly.pdbx_strand_id
1 'polypeptide(L)'
;MAAAKDSRSDAFVSAGAFVGVFSSQLQLPWIDPVTAFIIGIIICKTAWDIFKDASHSLTDGFHLKDLEPYRQTVARIGNVHRLKDVKARYLGSTVHIEMVITVDPKLTVEEGHGVADEVEDKIKHEHDVTHVHVHVEPDDIK
;
A
#
# COMPACT_ATOMS: atom_id res chain seq x y z
N MET A 1 11.78 -0.21 -5.17
CA MET A 1 11.95 -1.69 -5.00
C MET A 1 11.65 -2.49 -6.29
N ALA A 2 10.85 -2.00 -7.23
CA ALA A 2 10.58 -2.67 -8.52
C ALA A 2 11.86 -2.92 -9.32
N ALA A 3 12.71 -1.90 -9.53
CA ALA A 3 13.96 -2.01 -10.30
C ALA A 3 14.92 -3.11 -9.82
N ALA A 4 14.96 -3.40 -8.51
CA ALA A 4 15.81 -4.48 -7.99
C ALA A 4 15.24 -5.88 -8.26
N LYS A 5 13.91 -6.02 -8.38
CA LYS A 5 13.25 -7.27 -8.78
C LYS A 5 13.48 -7.53 -10.26
N ASP A 6 13.37 -6.49 -11.11
CA ASP A 6 13.60 -6.59 -12.56
C ASP A 6 15.04 -7.01 -12.87
N SER A 7 16.04 -6.38 -12.23
CA SER A 7 17.46 -6.74 -12.40
C SER A 7 17.78 -8.19 -12.00
N ARG A 8 17.07 -8.75 -11.02
CA ARG A 8 17.23 -10.16 -10.65
C ARG A 8 16.63 -11.10 -11.70
N SER A 9 15.48 -10.78 -12.24
CA SER A 9 14.85 -11.57 -13.30
C SER A 9 15.73 -11.59 -14.56
N ASP A 10 16.28 -10.44 -14.94
CA ASP A 10 17.18 -10.31 -16.07
C ASP A 10 18.47 -11.11 -15.88
N ALA A 11 19.01 -11.13 -14.65
CA ALA A 11 20.19 -11.95 -14.34
C ALA A 11 19.89 -13.46 -14.47
N PHE A 12 18.71 -13.92 -14.04
CA PHE A 12 18.31 -15.33 -14.20
C PHE A 12 18.08 -15.70 -15.66
N VAL A 13 17.45 -14.81 -16.45
CA VAL A 13 17.24 -15.02 -17.88
C VAL A 13 18.58 -15.10 -18.60
N SER A 14 19.51 -14.19 -18.31
CA SER A 14 20.86 -14.17 -18.90
C SER A 14 21.68 -15.42 -18.52
N ALA A 15 21.62 -15.84 -17.25
CA ALA A 15 22.29 -17.07 -16.80
C ALA A 15 21.69 -18.31 -17.47
N GLY A 16 20.36 -18.37 -17.62
CA GLY A 16 19.68 -19.46 -18.31
C GLY A 16 20.02 -19.52 -19.79
N ALA A 17 20.07 -18.38 -20.48
CA ALA A 17 20.49 -18.30 -21.88
C ALA A 17 21.95 -18.78 -22.04
N PHE A 18 22.84 -18.40 -21.11
CA PHE A 18 24.23 -18.87 -21.14
C PHE A 18 24.32 -20.39 -20.96
N VAL A 19 23.57 -20.97 -20.02
CA VAL A 19 23.48 -22.44 -19.82
C VAL A 19 22.92 -23.12 -21.07
N GLY A 20 21.89 -22.56 -21.72
CA GLY A 20 21.31 -23.11 -22.95
C GLY A 20 22.34 -23.15 -24.10
N VAL A 21 23.07 -22.05 -24.33
CA VAL A 21 24.09 -21.98 -25.35
C VAL A 21 25.27 -22.94 -25.05
N PHE A 22 25.70 -23.03 -23.80
CA PHE A 22 26.78 -23.91 -23.40
C PHE A 22 26.40 -25.40 -23.50
N SER A 23 25.16 -25.75 -23.18
CA SER A 23 24.64 -27.11 -23.28
C SER A 23 24.51 -27.62 -24.71
N SER A 24 24.24 -26.71 -25.67
CA SER A 24 24.20 -27.07 -27.10
C SER A 24 25.55 -27.53 -27.62
N GLN A 25 26.66 -27.05 -27.06
CA GLN A 25 28.02 -27.52 -27.40
C GLN A 25 28.35 -28.90 -26.82
N LEU A 26 27.67 -29.32 -25.75
CA LEU A 26 27.81 -30.62 -25.10
C LEU A 26 26.96 -31.73 -25.73
N GLN A 27 26.31 -31.50 -26.87
CA GLN A 27 25.44 -32.44 -27.59
C GLN A 27 24.30 -33.02 -26.73
N LEU A 28 23.78 -32.22 -25.78
CA LEU A 28 22.65 -32.56 -24.93
C LEU A 28 21.39 -31.76 -25.32
N PRO A 29 20.71 -32.08 -26.43
CA PRO A 29 19.66 -31.25 -27.05
C PRO A 29 18.39 -31.09 -26.18
N TRP A 30 18.24 -31.90 -25.14
CA TRP A 30 17.08 -31.85 -24.24
C TRP A 30 17.23 -30.79 -23.12
N ILE A 31 18.46 -30.31 -22.85
CA ILE A 31 18.70 -29.30 -21.80
C ILE A 31 18.11 -27.94 -22.19
N ASP A 32 18.22 -27.57 -23.45
CA ASP A 32 17.69 -26.27 -23.95
C ASP A 32 16.18 -26.15 -23.74
N PRO A 33 15.31 -27.08 -24.17
CA PRO A 33 13.87 -27.03 -23.90
C PRO A 33 13.52 -27.01 -22.41
N VAL A 34 14.24 -27.75 -21.58
CA VAL A 34 14.01 -27.78 -20.13
C VAL A 34 14.39 -26.44 -19.50
N THR A 35 15.51 -25.88 -19.89
CA THR A 35 15.95 -24.56 -19.40
C THR A 35 14.97 -23.47 -19.83
N ALA A 36 14.54 -23.47 -21.10
CA ALA A 36 13.53 -22.54 -21.61
C ALA A 36 12.19 -22.66 -20.85
N PHE A 37 11.77 -23.87 -20.52
CA PHE A 37 10.55 -24.09 -19.74
C PHE A 37 10.66 -23.52 -18.31
N ILE A 38 11.79 -23.77 -17.64
CA ILE A 38 12.07 -23.22 -16.29
C ILE A 38 12.09 -21.69 -16.31
N ILE A 39 12.78 -21.11 -17.29
CA ILE A 39 12.83 -19.64 -17.46
C ILE A 39 11.42 -19.10 -17.71
N GLY A 40 10.62 -19.76 -18.54
CA GLY A 40 9.22 -19.38 -18.80
C GLY A 40 8.40 -19.34 -17.51
N ILE A 41 8.53 -20.33 -16.63
CA ILE A 41 7.85 -20.33 -15.32
C ILE A 41 8.31 -19.15 -14.46
N ILE A 42 9.60 -18.86 -14.40
CA ILE A 42 10.16 -17.75 -13.63
C ILE A 42 9.60 -16.41 -14.13
N ILE A 43 9.56 -16.23 -15.45
CA ILE A 43 8.99 -15.02 -16.07
C ILE A 43 7.51 -14.87 -15.76
N CYS A 44 6.73 -15.94 -15.91
CA CYS A 44 5.30 -15.94 -15.60
C CYS A 44 5.04 -15.59 -14.12
N LYS A 45 5.82 -16.15 -13.21
CA LYS A 45 5.72 -15.84 -11.78
C LYS A 45 6.04 -14.37 -11.51
N THR A 46 7.13 -13.85 -12.08
CA THR A 46 7.51 -12.44 -11.93
C THR A 46 6.44 -11.51 -12.47
N ALA A 47 5.91 -11.80 -13.66
CA ALA A 47 4.81 -11.03 -14.25
C ALA A 47 3.55 -11.05 -13.37
N TRP A 48 3.23 -12.20 -12.78
CA TRP A 48 2.10 -12.33 -11.84
C TRP A 48 2.29 -11.51 -10.58
N ASP A 49 3.50 -11.51 -9.99
CA ASP A 49 3.81 -10.73 -8.81
C ASP A 49 3.70 -9.23 -9.10
N ILE A 50 4.23 -8.76 -10.25
CA ILE A 50 4.11 -7.37 -10.69
C ILE A 50 2.64 -6.99 -10.93
N PHE A 51 1.88 -7.85 -11.62
CA PHE A 51 0.46 -7.62 -11.88
C PHE A 51 -0.34 -7.50 -10.57
N LYS A 52 -0.06 -8.37 -9.61
CA LYS A 52 -0.72 -8.35 -8.31
C LYS A 52 -0.42 -7.09 -7.53
N ASP A 53 0.86 -6.66 -7.49
CA ASP A 53 1.29 -5.43 -6.82
C ASP A 53 0.66 -4.19 -7.51
N ALA A 54 0.66 -4.15 -8.83
CA ALA A 54 0.02 -3.07 -9.60
C ALA A 54 -1.51 -3.03 -9.42
N SER A 55 -2.16 -4.19 -9.47
CA SER A 55 -3.60 -4.30 -9.26
C SER A 55 -4.00 -3.85 -7.86
N HIS A 56 -3.20 -4.22 -6.83
CA HIS A 56 -3.42 -3.78 -5.46
C HIS A 56 -3.27 -2.26 -5.31
N SER A 57 -2.27 -1.66 -5.96
CA SER A 57 -2.07 -0.20 -5.96
C SER A 57 -3.18 0.57 -6.68
N LEU A 58 -3.79 -0.04 -7.72
CA LEU A 58 -4.89 0.57 -8.48
C LEU A 58 -6.26 0.42 -7.80
N THR A 59 -6.41 -0.54 -6.90
CA THR A 59 -7.66 -0.81 -6.16
C THR A 59 -7.68 -0.22 -4.75
N ASP A 60 -7.02 0.93 -4.55
CA ASP A 60 -6.94 1.63 -3.26
C ASP A 60 -6.39 0.75 -2.11
N GLY A 61 -5.50 -0.17 -2.44
CA GLY A 61 -4.99 -1.20 -1.55
C GLY A 61 -4.07 -0.68 -0.44
N PHE A 62 -4.68 -0.07 0.58
CA PHE A 62 -4.01 0.20 1.84
C PHE A 62 -4.27 -0.96 2.80
N HIS A 63 -3.23 -1.51 3.42
CA HIS A 63 -3.43 -2.63 4.33
C HIS A 63 -4.06 -2.17 5.64
N LEU A 64 -5.07 -2.89 6.13
CA LEU A 64 -5.76 -2.58 7.40
C LEU A 64 -4.79 -2.48 8.60
N LYS A 65 -3.68 -3.22 8.56
CA LYS A 65 -2.64 -3.14 9.60
C LYS A 65 -1.89 -1.81 9.61
N ASP A 66 -1.80 -1.17 8.46
CA ASP A 66 -1.11 0.12 8.32
C ASP A 66 -1.99 1.29 8.80
N LEU A 67 -3.28 1.03 9.09
CA LEU A 67 -4.21 2.01 9.67
C LEU A 67 -4.12 2.11 11.21
N GLU A 68 -3.53 1.13 11.86
CA GLU A 68 -3.48 1.07 13.34
C GLU A 68 -2.74 2.26 13.97
N PRO A 69 -1.58 2.74 13.45
CA PRO A 69 -0.93 3.93 13.99
C PRO A 69 -1.83 5.18 13.96
N TYR A 70 -2.61 5.38 12.89
CA TYR A 70 -3.54 6.51 12.78
C TYR A 70 -4.66 6.42 13.81
N ARG A 71 -5.21 5.21 14.03
CA ARG A 71 -6.22 4.97 15.08
C ARG A 71 -5.73 5.35 16.46
N GLN A 72 -4.48 4.97 16.78
CA GLN A 72 -3.87 5.29 18.06
C GLN A 72 -3.61 6.78 18.26
N THR A 73 -3.23 7.50 17.20
CA THR A 73 -3.06 8.95 17.25
C THR A 73 -4.38 9.65 17.50
N VAL A 74 -5.43 9.31 16.77
CA VAL A 74 -6.77 9.90 16.95
C VAL A 74 -7.34 9.60 18.34
N ALA A 75 -7.15 8.39 18.87
CA ALA A 75 -7.63 8.00 20.21
C ALA A 75 -7.01 8.83 21.37
N ARG A 76 -5.91 9.54 21.12
CA ARG A 76 -5.25 10.42 22.10
C ARG A 76 -5.78 11.85 22.10
N ILE A 77 -6.72 12.17 21.21
CA ILE A 77 -7.31 13.52 21.10
C ILE A 77 -8.56 13.57 21.96
N GLY A 78 -8.53 14.42 22.98
CA GLY A 78 -9.54 14.41 24.05
C GLY A 78 -10.97 14.78 23.63
N ASN A 79 -11.14 15.54 22.53
CA ASN A 79 -12.42 15.96 22.04
C ASN A 79 -13.03 14.99 21.01
N VAL A 80 -12.32 13.89 20.67
CA VAL A 80 -12.82 12.83 19.81
C VAL A 80 -13.40 11.72 20.67
N HIS A 81 -14.69 11.46 20.54
CA HIS A 81 -15.34 10.36 21.26
C HIS A 81 -14.98 9.01 20.64
N ARG A 82 -14.99 8.91 19.32
CA ARG A 82 -14.70 7.67 18.60
C ARG A 82 -14.25 7.94 17.17
N LEU A 83 -13.31 7.15 16.70
CA LEU A 83 -13.00 7.02 15.28
C LEU A 83 -13.95 5.98 14.68
N LYS A 84 -14.94 6.44 13.90
CA LYS A 84 -15.99 5.60 13.30
C LYS A 84 -15.48 4.84 12.09
N ASP A 85 -14.76 5.53 11.21
CA ASP A 85 -14.17 4.94 10.00
C ASP A 85 -12.82 5.59 9.67
N VAL A 86 -11.94 4.84 9.04
CA VAL A 86 -10.70 5.35 8.49
C VAL A 86 -10.38 4.60 7.20
N LYS A 87 -10.14 5.37 6.15
CA LYS A 87 -9.72 4.89 4.82
C LYS A 87 -8.43 5.59 4.44
N ALA A 88 -7.55 4.84 3.81
CA ALA A 88 -6.33 5.41 3.25
C ALA A 88 -6.10 4.81 1.86
N ARG A 89 -5.54 5.62 0.97
CA ARG A 89 -5.21 5.20 -0.39
C ARG A 89 -3.93 5.87 -0.86
N TYR A 90 -3.23 5.20 -1.75
CA TYR A 90 -2.10 5.80 -2.43
C TYR A 90 -2.57 6.55 -3.68
N LEU A 91 -2.23 7.83 -3.76
CA LEU A 91 -2.40 8.61 -4.98
C LEU A 91 -1.01 8.99 -5.52
N GLY A 92 -0.50 8.16 -6.41
CA GLY A 92 0.90 8.24 -6.85
C GLY A 92 1.87 7.91 -5.71
N SER A 93 2.69 8.87 -5.29
CA SER A 93 3.64 8.73 -4.17
C SER A 93 3.10 9.25 -2.84
N THR A 94 1.90 9.82 -2.80
CA THR A 94 1.30 10.43 -1.61
C THR A 94 0.21 9.55 -1.02
N VAL A 95 0.12 9.55 0.31
CA VAL A 95 -0.96 8.90 1.04
C VAL A 95 -2.08 9.89 1.28
N HIS A 96 -3.30 9.52 0.92
CA HIS A 96 -4.52 10.24 1.23
C HIS A 96 -5.28 9.48 2.30
N ILE A 97 -5.68 10.19 3.36
CA ILE A 97 -6.42 9.62 4.48
C ILE A 97 -7.77 10.33 4.60
N GLU A 98 -8.82 9.54 4.70
CA GLU A 98 -10.17 10.00 5.00
C GLU A 98 -10.60 9.37 6.34
N MET A 99 -11.05 10.18 7.27
CA MET A 99 -11.48 9.74 8.59
C MET A 99 -12.88 10.24 8.90
N VAL A 100 -13.62 9.44 9.62
CA VAL A 100 -14.90 9.84 10.21
C VAL A 100 -14.77 9.73 11.73
N ILE A 101 -14.89 10.86 12.41
CA ILE A 101 -14.83 10.94 13.86
C ILE A 101 -16.19 11.33 14.44
N THR A 102 -16.47 10.92 15.66
CA THR A 102 -17.63 11.38 16.41
C THR A 102 -17.20 12.29 17.56
N VAL A 103 -17.98 13.35 17.77
CA VAL A 103 -17.77 14.36 18.81
C VAL A 103 -19.03 14.59 19.62
N ASP A 104 -18.97 15.37 20.71
CA ASP A 104 -20.16 15.76 21.47
C ASP A 104 -21.17 16.46 20.56
N PRO A 105 -22.44 15.97 20.49
CA PRO A 105 -23.49 16.57 19.65
C PRO A 105 -23.87 18.00 20.06
N LYS A 106 -23.40 18.48 21.20
CA LYS A 106 -23.65 19.85 21.68
C LYS A 106 -22.64 20.87 21.13
N LEU A 107 -21.56 20.41 20.49
CA LEU A 107 -20.57 21.31 19.89
C LEU A 107 -21.22 22.11 18.74
N THR A 108 -20.83 23.35 18.65
CA THR A 108 -21.15 24.18 17.49
C THR A 108 -20.37 23.67 16.27
N VAL A 109 -20.78 24.08 15.07
CA VAL A 109 -20.05 23.75 13.84
C VAL A 109 -18.61 24.25 13.89
N GLU A 110 -18.37 25.43 14.48
CA GLU A 110 -17.03 26.02 14.64
C GLU A 110 -16.14 25.16 15.56
N GLU A 111 -16.68 24.74 16.70
CA GLU A 111 -15.95 23.87 17.65
C GLU A 111 -15.67 22.50 17.04
N GLY A 112 -16.65 21.90 16.37
CA GLY A 112 -16.46 20.61 15.68
C GLY A 112 -15.43 20.68 14.57
N HIS A 113 -15.39 21.80 13.81
CA HIS A 113 -14.36 22.04 12.80
C HIS A 113 -12.96 22.18 13.44
N GLY A 114 -12.86 22.87 14.57
CA GLY A 114 -11.61 22.96 15.32
C GLY A 114 -11.07 21.59 15.77
N VAL A 115 -11.94 20.66 16.14
CA VAL A 115 -11.55 19.28 16.44
C VAL A 115 -11.04 18.56 15.18
N ALA A 116 -11.70 18.78 14.02
CA ALA A 116 -11.22 18.20 12.77
C ALA A 116 -9.82 18.71 12.40
N ASP A 117 -9.59 20.02 12.50
CA ASP A 117 -8.29 20.63 12.23
C ASP A 117 -7.18 20.08 13.16
N GLU A 118 -7.48 19.90 14.46
CA GLU A 118 -6.56 19.29 15.42
C GLU A 118 -6.18 17.85 15.01
N VAL A 119 -7.16 17.04 14.57
CA VAL A 119 -6.93 15.68 14.09
C VAL A 119 -6.07 15.69 12.82
N GLU A 120 -6.43 16.53 11.85
CA GLU A 120 -5.70 16.65 10.58
C GLU A 120 -4.23 17.02 10.80
N ASP A 121 -3.98 18.06 11.61
CA ASP A 121 -2.64 18.55 11.88
C ASP A 121 -1.80 17.51 12.62
N LYS A 122 -2.40 16.81 13.57
CA LYS A 122 -1.70 15.80 14.35
C LYS A 122 -1.32 14.59 13.49
N ILE A 123 -2.22 14.15 12.60
CA ILE A 123 -1.94 13.05 11.66
C ILE A 123 -0.86 13.47 10.66
N LYS A 124 -0.94 14.68 10.10
CA LYS A 124 0.07 15.20 9.17
C LYS A 124 1.45 15.25 9.78
N HIS A 125 1.56 15.70 11.04
CA HIS A 125 2.84 15.86 11.72
C HIS A 125 3.44 14.54 12.23
N GLU A 126 2.62 13.65 12.80
CA GLU A 126 3.12 12.40 13.39
C GLU A 126 3.43 11.31 12.34
N HIS A 127 2.77 11.36 11.16
CA HIS A 127 2.84 10.27 10.18
C HIS A 127 3.37 10.70 8.80
N ASP A 128 3.83 11.94 8.65
CA ASP A 128 4.33 12.49 7.37
C ASP A 128 3.35 12.32 6.19
N VAL A 129 2.05 12.55 6.48
CA VAL A 129 0.96 12.42 5.52
C VAL A 129 0.59 13.80 5.00
N THR A 130 0.49 13.95 3.67
CA THR A 130 0.24 15.25 3.03
C THR A 130 -1.25 15.60 3.00
N HIS A 131 -2.12 14.61 2.81
CA HIS A 131 -3.57 14.82 2.64
C HIS A 131 -4.35 14.01 3.67
N VAL A 132 -5.00 14.73 4.57
CA VAL A 132 -5.91 14.18 5.55
C VAL A 132 -7.22 14.94 5.44
N HIS A 133 -8.33 14.23 5.39
CA HIS A 133 -9.68 14.80 5.42
C HIS A 133 -10.46 14.15 6.55
N VAL A 134 -11.00 14.99 7.44
CA VAL A 134 -11.74 14.55 8.62
C VAL A 134 -13.20 14.99 8.50
N HIS A 135 -14.08 14.01 8.49
CA HIS A 135 -15.52 14.21 8.58
C HIS A 135 -15.97 14.07 10.03
N VAL A 136 -16.68 15.09 10.52
CA VAL A 136 -17.17 15.15 11.89
C VAL A 136 -18.65 14.77 11.93
N GLU A 137 -19.00 13.80 12.77
CA GLU A 137 -20.37 13.41 13.04
C GLU A 137 -20.70 13.62 14.54
N PRO A 138 -21.94 13.96 14.89
CA PRO A 138 -22.35 13.92 16.28
C PRO A 138 -22.35 12.48 16.79
N ASP A 139 -21.92 12.27 18.05
CA ASP A 139 -21.99 10.94 18.65
C ASP A 139 -23.45 10.61 18.99
N ASP A 140 -23.97 9.49 18.48
CA ASP A 140 -25.28 8.99 18.82
C ASP A 140 -25.27 8.49 20.27
N ILE A 141 -25.66 9.34 21.19
CA ILE A 141 -25.90 8.95 22.59
C ILE A 141 -27.14 8.06 22.60
N LYS A 142 -26.94 6.74 22.55
CA LYS A 142 -28.00 5.79 22.92
C LYS A 142 -27.93 5.46 24.38
#